data_faeabf9db9aa115db737e4324a7a2bd6
#
_entry.id   faeabf9db9aa115db737e4324a7a2bd6
#
_cell.length_a   1.000
_cell.length_b   1.000
_cell.length_c   1.000
_cell.angle_alpha   90.00
_cell.angle_beta   90.00
_cell.angle_gamma   90.00
#
_symmetry.space_group_name_H-M   'P 1'
#
loop_
_entity.id
_entity.type
_entity.pdbx_description
1 polymer ?
#
loop_
_entity_poly.entity_id
_entity_poly.type
_entity_poly.pdbx_seq_one_letter_code
_entity_poly.pdbx_strand_id
1 'polypeptide(L)'
;SAASDVYKRQNYNHFLGKKIGDTVDGMFVGDGDKALSGYKLAITGGADTTGRPMRSDLDGSGVKSVLITAGVGYKGKKYVKKNGKIYRYKYDGLRRRRNLRGNVVSQDTRQINLKVVEFGKRSLAEIIDGEVQISHPSGEEE
;
A
#
# COMPACT_ATOMS: atom_id res chain seq x y z
N SER A 1 -18.70 -8.54 8.62
CA SER A 1 -19.70 -8.19 9.61
C SER A 1 -19.45 -6.80 10.20
N ALA A 2 -20.45 -6.21 10.81
CA ALA A 2 -20.34 -4.90 11.42
C ALA A 2 -19.29 -4.88 12.53
N ALA A 3 -19.21 -5.93 13.33
CA ALA A 3 -18.23 -6.03 14.41
C ALA A 3 -16.81 -6.10 13.85
N SER A 4 -16.62 -6.85 12.78
CA SER A 4 -15.33 -6.95 12.11
C SER A 4 -14.91 -5.60 11.52
N ASP A 5 -15.86 -4.87 10.95
CA ASP A 5 -15.57 -3.56 10.36
C ASP A 5 -15.19 -2.53 11.42
N VAL A 6 -15.87 -2.55 12.56
CA VAL A 6 -15.52 -1.66 13.68
C VAL A 6 -14.13 -1.96 14.19
N TYR A 7 -13.78 -3.22 14.32
CA TYR A 7 -12.46 -3.64 14.77
C TYR A 7 -11.37 -3.19 13.80
N LYS A 8 -11.58 -3.35 12.53
CA LYS A 8 -10.64 -2.90 11.51
C LYS A 8 -10.45 -1.39 11.54
N ARG A 9 -11.52 -0.64 11.82
CA ARG A 9 -11.42 0.81 11.96
C ARG A 9 -10.53 1.22 13.14
N GLN A 10 -10.63 0.51 14.26
CA GLN A 10 -9.79 0.79 15.43
C GLN A 10 -8.31 0.60 15.10
N ASN A 11 -7.98 -0.50 14.44
CA ASN A 11 -6.61 -0.74 14.01
C ASN A 11 -6.14 0.30 13.00
N TYR A 12 -7.02 0.67 12.10
CA TYR A 12 -6.72 1.66 11.08
C TYR A 12 -6.38 3.04 11.65
N ASN A 13 -7.00 3.38 12.77
CA ASN A 13 -6.77 4.68 13.41
C ASN A 13 -5.31 4.87 13.83
N HIS A 14 -4.59 3.80 14.10
CA HIS A 14 -3.17 3.88 14.43
C HIS A 14 -2.30 4.28 13.24
N PHE A 15 -2.82 4.14 12.04
CA PHE A 15 -2.10 4.50 10.81
C PHE A 15 -2.44 5.91 10.33
N LEU A 16 -3.52 6.49 10.81
CA LEU A 16 -3.95 7.82 10.36
C LEU A 16 -2.87 8.85 10.67
N GLY A 17 -2.53 9.66 9.67
CA GLY A 17 -1.48 10.66 9.80
C GLY A 17 -0.07 10.13 9.58
N LYS A 18 0.11 8.83 9.49
CA LYS A 18 1.38 8.24 9.12
C LYS A 18 1.60 8.38 7.62
N LYS A 19 2.85 8.39 7.20
CA LYS A 19 3.18 8.52 5.79
C LYS A 19 4.08 7.40 5.31
N ILE A 20 4.20 7.28 4.01
CA ILE A 20 5.09 6.29 3.40
C ILE A 20 6.51 6.50 3.93
N GLY A 21 7.12 5.43 4.41
CA GLY A 21 8.42 5.47 5.06
C GLY A 21 8.37 5.43 6.57
N ASP A 22 7.22 5.72 7.18
CA ASP A 22 7.07 5.66 8.62
C ASP A 22 7.02 4.20 9.09
N THR A 23 7.51 3.98 10.31
CA THR A 23 7.52 2.67 10.94
C THR A 23 6.38 2.59 11.95
N VAL A 24 5.68 1.47 11.96
CA VAL A 24 4.61 1.21 12.91
C VAL A 24 4.87 -0.09 13.64
N ASP A 25 4.33 -0.20 14.86
CA ASP A 25 4.44 -1.42 15.65
C ASP A 25 3.50 -2.48 15.11
N GLY A 26 4.00 -3.70 15.01
CA GLY A 26 3.22 -4.82 14.49
C GLY A 26 2.04 -5.22 15.35
N MET A 27 1.98 -4.76 16.61
CA MET A 27 0.84 -5.04 17.46
C MET A 27 -0.47 -4.48 16.91
N PHE A 28 -0.40 -3.48 16.05
CA PHE A 28 -1.58 -2.89 15.41
C PHE A 28 -1.98 -3.59 14.12
N VAL A 29 -1.25 -4.65 13.74
CA VAL A 29 -1.53 -5.42 12.53
C VAL A 29 -1.98 -6.82 12.95
N GLY A 30 -3.17 -7.22 12.50
CA GLY A 30 -3.76 -8.49 12.88
C GLY A 30 -4.57 -8.40 14.16
N ASP A 31 -5.21 -9.49 14.52
CA ASP A 31 -6.14 -9.56 15.64
C ASP A 31 -5.66 -10.56 16.68
N GLY A 32 -5.63 -10.15 17.96
CA GLY A 32 -5.35 -11.07 19.06
C GLY A 32 -4.09 -11.91 18.81
N ASP A 33 -4.26 -13.22 18.67
CA ASP A 33 -3.15 -14.15 18.47
C ASP A 33 -2.46 -13.96 17.12
N LYS A 34 -3.12 -13.32 16.17
CA LYS A 34 -2.57 -13.04 14.84
C LYS A 34 -1.87 -11.69 14.77
N ALA A 35 -1.85 -10.93 15.87
CA ALA A 35 -1.12 -9.68 15.91
C ALA A 35 0.37 -9.92 15.79
N LEU A 36 1.04 -9.05 15.06
CA LEU A 36 2.48 -9.14 14.82
C LEU A 36 3.28 -8.46 15.93
N SER A 37 2.98 -8.80 17.17
CA SER A 37 3.64 -8.22 18.34
C SER A 37 5.15 -8.47 18.28
N GLY A 38 5.92 -7.44 18.57
CA GLY A 38 7.37 -7.50 18.50
C GLY A 38 7.94 -7.23 17.12
N TYR A 39 7.10 -7.21 16.10
CA TYR A 39 7.50 -6.84 14.75
C TYR A 39 7.40 -5.34 14.55
N LYS A 40 8.26 -4.81 13.71
CA LYS A 40 8.13 -3.44 13.23
C LYS A 40 7.97 -3.44 11.73
N LEU A 41 7.05 -2.63 11.26
CA LEU A 41 6.64 -2.60 9.86
C LEU A 41 6.78 -1.19 9.32
N ALA A 42 7.26 -1.07 8.10
CA ALA A 42 7.32 0.20 7.41
C ALA A 42 6.20 0.30 6.39
N ILE A 43 5.60 1.48 6.28
CA ILE A 43 4.58 1.75 5.28
C ILE A 43 5.28 1.98 3.94
N THR A 44 4.97 1.15 2.94
CA THR A 44 5.60 1.24 1.63
C THR A 44 4.71 1.86 0.58
N GLY A 45 3.41 1.89 0.82
CA GLY A 45 2.46 2.45 -0.11
C GLY A 45 1.04 2.12 0.26
N GLY A 46 0.14 2.28 -0.67
CA GLY A 46 -1.26 1.95 -0.47
C GLY A 46 -2.13 2.51 -1.57
N ALA A 47 -3.44 2.43 -1.37
CA ALA A 47 -4.42 2.94 -2.31
C ALA A 47 -5.66 3.42 -1.57
N ASP A 48 -6.40 4.33 -2.20
CA ASP A 48 -7.64 4.82 -1.63
C ASP A 48 -8.85 3.95 -2.03
N THR A 49 -10.03 4.37 -1.60
CA THR A 49 -11.27 3.62 -1.88
C THR A 49 -11.61 3.53 -3.36
N THR A 50 -11.08 4.43 -4.18
CA THR A 50 -11.31 4.43 -5.63
C THR A 50 -10.15 3.82 -6.41
N GLY A 51 -9.14 3.31 -5.70
CA GLY A 51 -8.00 2.64 -6.33
C GLY A 51 -6.86 3.56 -6.71
N ARG A 52 -6.90 4.85 -6.32
CA ARG A 52 -5.79 5.76 -6.60
C ARG A 52 -4.60 5.41 -5.72
N PRO A 53 -3.43 5.11 -6.27
CA PRO A 53 -2.28 4.75 -5.45
C PRO A 53 -1.68 5.94 -4.73
N MET A 54 -1.12 5.67 -3.55
CA MET A 54 -0.32 6.62 -2.81
C MET A 54 1.07 6.68 -3.42
N ARG A 55 1.64 7.88 -3.45
CA ARG A 55 2.97 8.07 -4.01
C ARG A 55 3.85 8.81 -3.01
N SER A 56 5.06 8.28 -2.78
CA SER A 56 5.94 8.79 -1.73
C SER A 56 6.45 10.20 -1.98
N ASP A 57 6.51 10.63 -3.23
CA ASP A 57 6.99 11.95 -3.60
C ASP A 57 5.91 13.01 -3.65
N LEU A 58 4.65 12.66 -3.31
CA LEU A 58 3.55 13.61 -3.21
C LEU A 58 3.23 13.84 -1.74
N ASP A 59 3.39 15.06 -1.27
CA ASP A 59 3.11 15.40 0.11
C ASP A 59 1.62 15.49 0.38
N GLY A 60 1.22 15.11 1.59
CA GLY A 60 -0.15 15.25 2.06
C GLY A 60 -1.00 14.02 1.82
N SER A 61 -2.29 14.15 2.10
CA SER A 61 -3.25 13.04 2.02
C SER A 61 -4.26 13.22 0.88
N GLY A 62 -4.23 14.33 0.18
CA GLY A 62 -5.21 14.65 -0.86
C GLY A 62 -4.91 14.01 -2.20
N VAL A 63 -5.87 14.13 -3.10
CA VAL A 63 -5.70 13.72 -4.49
C VAL A 63 -5.05 14.84 -5.27
N LYS A 64 -4.04 14.50 -6.05
CA LYS A 64 -3.38 15.45 -6.92
C LYS A 64 -3.27 14.88 -8.33
N SER A 65 -3.47 15.75 -9.32
CA SER A 65 -3.27 15.38 -10.72
C SER A 65 -1.82 15.72 -11.09
N VAL A 66 -1.04 14.72 -11.42
CA VAL A 66 0.38 14.89 -11.72
C VAL A 66 0.75 14.26 -13.04
N LEU A 67 1.70 14.88 -13.71
CA LEU A 67 2.26 14.38 -14.97
C LEU A 67 3.46 13.52 -14.63
N ILE A 68 3.35 12.21 -14.85
CA ILE A 68 4.35 11.25 -14.43
C ILE A 68 4.82 10.37 -15.58
N THR A 69 6.03 9.85 -15.40
CA THR A 69 6.61 8.80 -16.26
C THR A 69 6.26 7.43 -15.68
N ALA A 70 6.79 6.37 -16.27
CA ALA A 70 6.60 5.01 -15.76
C ALA A 70 7.01 4.91 -14.29
N GLY A 71 6.19 4.28 -13.49
CA GLY A 71 6.42 4.11 -12.06
C GLY A 71 5.11 3.90 -11.33
N VAL A 72 5.08 4.26 -10.05
CA VAL A 72 3.87 4.12 -9.24
C VAL A 72 2.76 5.00 -9.84
N GLY A 73 1.65 4.35 -10.17
CA GLY A 73 0.47 5.01 -10.74
C GLY A 73 0.42 5.03 -12.24
N TYR A 74 1.48 4.64 -12.94
CA TYR A 74 1.49 4.61 -14.40
C TYR A 74 2.46 3.54 -14.91
N LYS A 75 1.95 2.65 -15.76
CA LYS A 75 2.77 1.56 -16.30
C LYS A 75 3.72 1.99 -17.43
N GLY A 76 3.55 3.21 -17.94
CA GLY A 76 4.44 3.74 -18.96
C GLY A 76 4.18 3.22 -20.37
N LYS A 77 2.96 2.76 -20.64
CA LYS A 77 2.59 2.23 -21.96
C LYS A 77 1.45 3.02 -22.56
N LYS A 78 1.54 3.31 -23.84
CA LYS A 78 0.46 3.91 -24.61
C LYS A 78 -0.28 2.80 -25.37
N TYR A 79 -1.59 2.78 -25.25
CA TYR A 79 -2.43 1.78 -25.92
C TYR A 79 -3.12 2.43 -27.13
N VAL A 80 -3.01 1.78 -28.28
CA VAL A 80 -3.65 2.23 -29.52
C VAL A 80 -4.44 1.06 -30.11
N LYS A 81 -5.72 1.34 -30.42
CA LYS A 81 -6.60 0.34 -31.02
C LYS A 81 -6.61 0.54 -32.54
N LYS A 82 -6.20 -0.49 -33.27
CA LYS A 82 -6.21 -0.50 -34.73
C LYS A 82 -6.78 -1.84 -35.21
N ASN A 83 -7.74 -1.80 -36.15
CA ASN A 83 -8.31 -2.99 -36.77
C ASN A 83 -8.77 -4.04 -35.75
N GLY A 84 -9.36 -3.61 -34.63
CA GLY A 84 -9.82 -4.50 -33.59
C GLY A 84 -8.73 -5.03 -32.66
N LYS A 85 -7.48 -4.71 -32.90
CA LYS A 85 -6.35 -5.11 -32.05
C LYS A 85 -5.84 -3.95 -31.22
N ILE A 86 -5.39 -4.25 -30.01
CA ILE A 86 -4.81 -3.26 -29.10
C ILE A 86 -3.30 -3.41 -29.15
N TYR A 87 -2.63 -2.34 -29.51
CA TYR A 87 -1.16 -2.27 -29.55
C TYR A 87 -0.68 -1.46 -28.36
N ARG A 88 0.45 -1.88 -27.78
CA ARG A 88 1.09 -1.22 -26.64
C ARG A 88 2.41 -0.63 -27.12
N TYR A 89 2.57 0.65 -26.88
CA TYR A 89 3.81 1.35 -27.24
C TYR A 89 4.48 1.86 -25.98
N LYS A 90 5.80 1.73 -25.93
CA LYS A 90 6.63 2.25 -24.86
C LYS A 90 7.81 2.98 -25.50
N TYR A 91 8.03 4.22 -25.11
CA TYR A 91 9.16 4.99 -25.58
C TYR A 91 9.65 5.93 -24.48
N ASP A 92 10.91 6.36 -24.60
CA ASP A 92 11.54 7.21 -23.61
C ASP A 92 10.80 8.55 -23.50
N GLY A 93 10.62 9.00 -22.28
CA GLY A 93 9.95 10.27 -22.02
C GLY A 93 8.43 10.22 -22.08
N LEU A 94 7.86 9.03 -22.28
CA LEU A 94 6.40 8.89 -22.27
C LEU A 94 5.84 9.26 -20.89
N ARG A 95 4.95 10.25 -20.86
CA ARG A 95 4.34 10.75 -19.64
C ARG A 95 2.84 10.77 -19.77
N ARG A 96 2.16 10.68 -18.64
CA ARG A 96 0.72 10.81 -18.60
C ARG A 96 0.29 11.46 -17.29
N ARG A 97 -0.77 12.23 -17.38
CA ARG A 97 -1.36 12.85 -16.20
C ARG A 97 -2.27 11.84 -15.50
N ARG A 98 -2.02 11.65 -14.22
CA ARG A 98 -2.79 10.72 -13.38
C ARG A 98 -3.21 11.38 -12.09
N ASN A 99 -4.36 10.97 -11.57
CA ASN A 99 -4.81 11.36 -10.25
C ASN A 99 -4.23 10.38 -9.23
N LEU A 100 -3.44 10.89 -8.31
CA LEU A 100 -2.74 10.07 -7.31
C LEU A 100 -2.98 10.65 -5.93
N ARG A 101 -2.84 9.78 -4.92
CA ARG A 101 -2.89 10.19 -3.53
C ARG A 101 -1.51 10.58 -3.05
N GLY A 102 -1.48 11.49 -2.08
CA GLY A 102 -0.26 11.85 -1.40
C GLY A 102 0.25 10.73 -0.49
N ASN A 103 1.35 11.00 0.19
CA ASN A 103 2.06 9.97 0.97
C ASN A 103 1.48 9.77 2.38
N VAL A 104 0.49 10.53 2.80
CA VAL A 104 -0.09 10.46 4.15
C VAL A 104 -1.35 9.61 4.14
N VAL A 105 -1.42 8.68 5.10
CA VAL A 105 -2.62 7.85 5.30
C VAL A 105 -3.76 8.70 5.83
N SER A 106 -4.93 8.57 5.24
CA SER A 106 -6.13 9.29 5.62
C SER A 106 -7.31 8.33 5.78
N GLN A 107 -8.46 8.88 6.13
CA GLN A 107 -9.69 8.08 6.24
C GLN A 107 -10.12 7.47 4.91
N ASP A 108 -9.70 8.06 3.81
CA ASP A 108 -10.02 7.57 2.47
C ASP A 108 -9.07 6.45 2.02
N THR A 109 -8.00 6.20 2.74
CA THR A 109 -7.07 5.12 2.43
C THR A 109 -7.72 3.78 2.74
N ARG A 110 -7.82 2.92 1.76
CA ARG A 110 -8.44 1.61 1.91
C ARG A 110 -7.43 0.50 2.12
N GLN A 111 -6.28 0.61 1.49
CA GLN A 111 -5.22 -0.39 1.53
C GLN A 111 -3.93 0.27 1.97
N ILE A 112 -3.21 -0.39 2.88
CA ILE A 112 -1.90 0.04 3.32
C ILE A 112 -0.95 -1.12 3.10
N ASN A 113 0.11 -0.89 2.35
CA ASN A 113 1.14 -1.90 2.09
C ASN A 113 2.25 -1.74 3.12
N LEU A 114 2.61 -2.84 3.75
CA LEU A 114 3.58 -2.86 4.83
C LEU A 114 4.72 -3.82 4.50
N LYS A 115 5.90 -3.48 4.99
CA LYS A 115 7.08 -4.32 4.86
C LYS A 115 7.66 -4.53 6.25
N VAL A 116 8.04 -5.77 6.58
CA VAL A 116 8.67 -6.09 7.85
C VAL A 116 10.09 -5.52 7.87
N VAL A 117 10.40 -4.70 8.87
CA VAL A 117 11.74 -4.14 9.05
C VAL A 117 12.44 -4.74 10.27
N GLU A 118 11.70 -5.18 11.28
CA GLU A 118 12.23 -5.93 12.41
C GLU A 118 11.35 -7.14 12.69
N PHE A 119 11.97 -8.31 12.87
CA PHE A 119 11.24 -9.54 13.15
C PHE A 119 11.02 -9.71 14.64
N GLY A 120 9.84 -10.23 15.00
CA GLY A 120 9.53 -10.58 16.37
C GLY A 120 10.03 -11.97 16.74
N LYS A 121 9.69 -12.40 17.96
CA LYS A 121 10.11 -13.71 18.47
C LYS A 121 9.38 -14.87 17.81
N ARG A 122 8.10 -14.66 17.45
CA ARG A 122 7.32 -15.68 16.77
C ARG A 122 7.54 -15.59 15.27
N SER A 123 7.59 -16.71 14.58
CA SER A 123 7.74 -16.69 13.14
C SER A 123 6.46 -16.18 12.46
N LEU A 124 6.61 -15.59 11.28
CA LEU A 124 5.46 -15.15 10.52
C LEU A 124 4.51 -16.29 10.17
N ALA A 125 5.06 -17.48 9.93
CA ALA A 125 4.25 -18.66 9.61
C ALA A 125 3.34 -19.06 10.77
N GLU A 126 3.75 -18.81 12.01
CA GLU A 126 2.94 -19.10 13.21
C GLU A 126 1.84 -18.06 13.42
N ILE A 127 2.08 -16.83 13.03
CA ILE A 127 1.16 -15.71 13.27
C ILE A 127 0.16 -15.56 12.14
N ILE A 128 0.64 -15.65 10.91
CA ILE A 128 -0.16 -15.35 9.74
C ILE A 128 -0.81 -16.61 9.21
N ASP A 129 -2.11 -16.56 9.13
CA ASP A 129 -2.94 -17.62 8.57
C ASP A 129 -3.50 -17.18 7.22
N GLY A 130 -2.77 -16.35 6.50
CA GLY A 130 -3.15 -15.82 5.22
C GLY A 130 -4.11 -14.66 5.26
N GLU A 131 -4.45 -14.16 6.45
CA GLU A 131 -5.43 -13.08 6.59
C GLU A 131 -4.81 -11.69 6.77
N VAL A 132 -3.54 -11.63 7.12
CA VAL A 132 -2.86 -10.34 7.31
C VAL A 132 -2.18 -9.94 6.01
N GLN A 133 -2.46 -8.73 5.57
CA GLN A 133 -1.85 -8.22 4.34
C GLN A 133 -0.51 -7.61 4.66
N ILE A 134 0.53 -8.34 4.35
CA ILE A 134 1.90 -7.89 4.55
C ILE A 134 2.64 -8.06 3.23
N SER A 135 3.28 -6.98 2.79
CA SER A 135 4.20 -7.03 1.68
C SER A 135 5.60 -7.21 2.25
N HIS A 136 6.24 -8.34 2.00
CA HIS A 136 7.59 -8.58 2.48
C HIS A 136 8.45 -9.16 1.36
N PRO A 137 9.77 -8.94 1.42
CA PRO A 137 10.67 -9.49 0.41
C PRO A 137 10.68 -11.01 0.42
N SER A 138 10.97 -11.60 -0.71
CA SER A 138 11.13 -13.03 -0.81
C SER A 138 12.31 -13.49 0.05
N GLY A 139 12.17 -14.65 0.65
CA GLY A 139 13.23 -15.23 1.49
C GLY A 139 13.16 -14.86 2.94
N GLU A 140 12.12 -14.22 3.38
CA GLU A 140 11.96 -13.79 4.76
C GLU A 140 11.13 -14.75 5.63
N GLU A 141 10.81 -15.89 5.10
CA GLU A 141 9.96 -16.86 5.77
C GLU A 141 10.65 -17.59 6.91
N GLU A 142 11.97 -17.60 6.90
CA GLU A 142 12.71 -18.30 7.96
C GLU A 142 12.70 -17.58 9.29
#